data_d10f98b1d0e580339e72c4de4d172194
#
_entry.id   d10f98b1d0e580339e72c4de4d172194
#
_cell.length_a   1.000
_cell.length_b   1.000
_cell.length_c   1.000
_cell.angle_alpha   90.00
_cell.angle_beta   90.00
_cell.angle_gamma   90.00
#
_symmetry.space_group_name_H-M   'P 1'
#
loop_
_entity.id
_entity.type
_entity.pdbx_description
1 polymer ?
#
loop_
_entity_poly.entity_id
_entity_poly.type
_entity_poly.pdbx_seq_one_letter_code
_entity_poly.pdbx_strand_id
1 'polypeptide(L)'
;WKVDEGPFIRIPYREAMEKYGIDKPDLRNPLIIQDATEIFAGTEFKAFQDKIIKAIVVPNGAAQGRKFFDNMTEFAVEEQGAKGLAWTKIDENNAPQGGIAKFITEDILKGLEEKLGAKSGDSIFFIADKLETAQKIAGQVRIELGNRLDLLEKNVYRFCFIVDFPMYEYNEDEGKVDFNHNPFSMPQGGMEALENKDPLDILAYQFDLVCNGYEMASGAVRNHDPEIMV
;
A
#
# COMPACT_ATOMS: atom_id res chain seq x y z
N TRP A 1 22.51 -11.07 14.20
CA TRP A 1 21.63 -10.59 13.13
C TRP A 1 21.72 -11.52 11.93
N LYS A 2 20.56 -11.87 11.39
CA LYS A 2 20.46 -12.69 10.18
C LYS A 2 20.32 -11.76 8.98
N VAL A 3 20.99 -12.07 7.89
CA VAL A 3 20.89 -11.36 6.61
C VAL A 3 20.24 -12.30 5.61
N ASP A 4 19.31 -11.77 4.81
CA ASP A 4 18.73 -12.55 3.70
C ASP A 4 19.85 -13.00 2.75
N GLU A 5 19.73 -14.25 2.29
CA GLU A 5 20.60 -14.77 1.22
C GLU A 5 19.97 -14.42 -0.13
N GLY A 6 20.81 -13.95 -1.06
CA GLY A 6 20.35 -13.67 -2.43
C GLY A 6 19.96 -14.93 -3.23
N PRO A 7 19.26 -14.78 -4.33
CA PRO A 7 18.85 -13.51 -4.94
C PRO A 7 17.71 -12.84 -4.19
N PHE A 8 17.81 -11.52 -3.98
CA PHE A 8 16.76 -10.75 -3.30
C PHE A 8 15.50 -10.66 -4.17
N ILE A 9 14.33 -10.62 -3.50
CA ILE A 9 13.04 -10.46 -4.16
C ILE A 9 12.99 -9.14 -4.96
N ARG A 10 12.40 -9.20 -6.14
CA ARG A 10 12.13 -8.03 -6.98
C ARG A 10 10.63 -7.75 -6.95
N ILE A 11 10.27 -6.56 -6.55
CA ILE A 11 8.88 -6.11 -6.41
C ILE A 11 8.67 -4.96 -7.38
N PRO A 12 7.76 -5.07 -8.35
CA PRO A 12 7.38 -3.94 -9.20
C PRO A 12 6.85 -2.77 -8.36
N TYR A 13 7.18 -1.55 -8.74
CA TYR A 13 6.73 -0.33 -8.03
C TYR A 13 5.22 -0.33 -7.78
N ARG A 14 4.41 -0.67 -8.80
CA ARG A 14 2.95 -0.75 -8.66
C ARG A 14 2.52 -1.73 -7.57
N GLU A 15 3.14 -2.91 -7.53
CA GLU A 15 2.89 -3.90 -6.49
C GLU A 15 3.32 -3.41 -5.10
N ALA A 16 4.45 -2.70 -5.01
CA ALA A 16 4.90 -2.11 -3.75
C ALA A 16 3.88 -1.10 -3.21
N MET A 17 3.35 -0.24 -4.08
CA MET A 17 2.30 0.71 -3.72
C MET A 17 0.97 0.04 -3.36
N GLU A 18 0.59 -1.04 -4.04
CA GLU A 18 -0.63 -1.79 -3.73
C GLU A 18 -0.55 -2.52 -2.39
N LYS A 19 0.54 -3.25 -2.14
CA LYS A 19 0.67 -4.14 -0.97
C LYS A 19 1.22 -3.47 0.27
N TYR A 20 2.02 -2.42 0.10
CA TYR A 20 2.73 -1.78 1.20
C TYR A 20 2.45 -0.28 1.32
N GLY A 21 1.90 0.36 0.28
CA GLY A 21 1.58 1.79 0.22
C GLY A 21 2.81 2.69 0.22
N ILE A 22 3.99 2.14 -0.09
CA ILE A 22 5.27 2.83 -0.11
C ILE A 22 6.26 2.11 -1.03
N ASP A 23 7.12 2.85 -1.67
CA ASP A 23 8.21 2.37 -2.54
C ASP A 23 9.44 1.83 -1.79
N LYS A 24 9.45 1.95 -0.46
CA LYS A 24 10.53 1.46 0.42
C LYS A 24 9.95 0.59 1.54
N PRO A 25 9.35 -0.58 1.22
CA PRO A 25 8.66 -1.39 2.21
C PRO A 25 9.62 -2.03 3.23
N ASP A 26 9.23 -2.02 4.50
CA ASP A 26 9.83 -2.89 5.49
C ASP A 26 9.16 -4.27 5.43
N LEU A 27 9.91 -5.25 4.88
CA LEU A 27 9.41 -6.62 4.72
C LEU A 27 9.42 -7.43 6.03
N ARG A 28 9.95 -6.88 7.12
CA ARG A 28 9.82 -7.48 8.46
C ARG A 28 8.39 -7.35 9.00
N ASN A 29 7.63 -6.35 8.52
CA ASN A 29 6.24 -6.17 8.88
C ASN A 29 5.36 -7.14 8.06
N PRO A 30 4.67 -8.11 8.69
CA PRO A 30 3.89 -9.13 7.99
C PRO A 30 2.55 -8.61 7.44
N LEU A 31 2.12 -7.42 7.85
CA LEU A 31 0.85 -6.85 7.41
C LEU A 31 0.92 -6.45 5.93
N ILE A 32 -0.17 -6.67 5.22
CA ILE A 32 -0.33 -6.35 3.80
C ILE A 32 -1.60 -5.54 3.60
N ILE A 33 -1.52 -4.52 2.76
CA ILE A 33 -2.68 -3.77 2.29
C ILE A 33 -3.38 -4.59 1.20
N GLN A 34 -4.70 -4.66 1.26
CA GLN A 34 -5.53 -5.37 0.30
C GLN A 34 -6.65 -4.46 -0.20
N ASP A 35 -7.15 -4.72 -1.41
CA ASP A 35 -8.27 -3.97 -1.96
C ASP A 35 -9.60 -4.56 -1.47
N ALA A 36 -10.42 -3.72 -0.85
CA ALA A 36 -11.75 -4.08 -0.37
C ALA A 36 -12.88 -3.36 -1.13
N THR A 37 -12.56 -2.64 -2.20
CA THR A 37 -13.53 -1.78 -2.92
C THR A 37 -14.74 -2.55 -3.39
N GLU A 38 -14.55 -3.70 -4.03
CA GLU A 38 -15.66 -4.54 -4.51
C GLU A 38 -16.49 -5.16 -3.37
N ILE A 39 -15.86 -5.43 -2.21
CA ILE A 39 -16.56 -6.02 -1.05
C ILE A 39 -17.61 -5.04 -0.52
N PHE A 40 -17.34 -3.74 -0.59
CA PHE A 40 -18.22 -2.69 -0.12
C PHE A 40 -19.07 -2.06 -1.24
N ALA A 41 -19.15 -2.68 -2.42
CA ALA A 41 -20.00 -2.20 -3.50
C ALA A 41 -21.47 -2.13 -3.03
N GLY A 42 -22.09 -0.96 -3.17
CA GLY A 42 -23.50 -0.74 -2.73
C GLY A 42 -23.68 -0.56 -1.22
N THR A 43 -22.59 -0.38 -0.46
CA THR A 43 -22.69 -0.13 0.98
C THR A 43 -23.48 1.14 1.32
N GLU A 44 -24.24 1.10 2.43
CA GLU A 44 -24.91 2.28 2.99
C GLU A 44 -23.96 3.20 3.76
N PHE A 45 -22.72 2.78 3.99
CA PHE A 45 -21.72 3.59 4.70
C PHE A 45 -21.19 4.70 3.77
N LYS A 46 -21.72 5.90 3.94
CA LYS A 46 -21.46 7.07 3.07
C LYS A 46 -19.99 7.40 2.88
N ALA A 47 -19.14 7.15 3.88
CA ALA A 47 -17.71 7.43 3.78
C ALA A 47 -16.98 6.54 2.75
N PHE A 48 -17.60 5.42 2.36
CA PHE A 48 -17.03 4.45 1.40
C PHE A 48 -17.59 4.61 -0.02
N GLN A 49 -18.69 5.36 -0.17
CA GLN A 49 -19.33 5.53 -1.47
C GLN A 49 -18.41 6.28 -2.44
N ASP A 50 -18.30 5.77 -3.66
CA ASP A 50 -17.47 6.33 -4.74
C ASP A 50 -15.98 6.50 -4.38
N LYS A 51 -15.44 5.60 -3.52
CA LYS A 51 -14.07 5.59 -3.07
C LYS A 51 -13.38 4.25 -3.34
N ILE A 52 -12.07 4.30 -3.46
CA ILE A 52 -11.23 3.11 -3.34
C ILE A 52 -11.05 2.80 -1.85
N ILE A 53 -11.27 1.55 -1.48
CA ILE A 53 -11.20 1.09 -0.10
C ILE A 53 -10.02 0.16 0.06
N LYS A 54 -9.01 0.59 0.81
CA LYS A 54 -7.88 -0.25 1.20
C LYS A 54 -8.11 -0.80 2.60
N ALA A 55 -7.80 -2.07 2.78
CA ALA A 55 -7.98 -2.80 4.03
C ALA A 55 -6.67 -3.39 4.54
N ILE A 56 -6.51 -3.42 5.87
CA ILE A 56 -5.41 -4.10 6.55
C ILE A 56 -6.02 -5.02 7.60
N VAL A 57 -5.87 -6.33 7.40
CA VAL A 57 -6.26 -7.35 8.39
C VAL A 57 -5.12 -7.50 9.40
N VAL A 58 -5.46 -7.37 10.67
CA VAL A 58 -4.50 -7.51 11.79
C VAL A 58 -4.84 -8.79 12.55
N PRO A 59 -4.03 -9.83 12.42
CA PRO A 59 -4.25 -11.09 13.12
C PRO A 59 -4.29 -10.89 14.64
N ASN A 60 -5.29 -11.48 15.30
CA ASN A 60 -5.55 -11.35 16.74
C ASN A 60 -5.75 -9.91 17.24
N GLY A 61 -5.99 -8.96 16.34
CA GLY A 61 -6.17 -7.54 16.67
C GLY A 61 -7.45 -7.25 17.45
N ALA A 62 -8.43 -8.15 17.47
CA ALA A 62 -9.64 -8.01 18.26
C ALA A 62 -9.38 -7.94 19.77
N ALA A 63 -8.25 -8.48 20.24
CA ALA A 63 -7.84 -8.41 21.65
C ALA A 63 -7.52 -6.98 22.11
N GLN A 64 -7.26 -6.06 21.18
CA GLN A 64 -6.92 -4.67 21.50
C GLN A 64 -8.13 -3.92 22.10
N GLY A 65 -7.83 -3.09 23.12
CA GLY A 65 -8.82 -2.23 23.76
C GLY A 65 -9.25 -1.07 22.84
N ARG A 66 -10.40 -0.45 23.13
CA ARG A 66 -10.95 0.67 22.36
C ARG A 66 -9.95 1.80 22.16
N LYS A 67 -9.17 2.14 23.18
CA LYS A 67 -8.16 3.19 23.13
C LYS A 67 -7.12 2.98 22.02
N PHE A 68 -6.80 1.72 21.69
CA PHE A 68 -5.89 1.42 20.58
C PHE A 68 -6.47 1.88 19.26
N PHE A 69 -7.75 1.60 18.98
CA PHE A 69 -8.42 2.00 17.75
C PHE A 69 -8.62 3.51 17.68
N ASP A 70 -8.95 4.15 18.80
CA ASP A 70 -9.09 5.60 18.88
C ASP A 70 -7.75 6.28 18.58
N ASN A 71 -6.63 5.80 19.14
CA ASN A 71 -5.28 6.31 18.88
C ASN A 71 -4.83 6.08 17.43
N MET A 72 -5.21 4.94 16.82
CA MET A 72 -4.91 4.69 15.40
C MET A 72 -5.71 5.62 14.48
N THR A 73 -6.95 5.92 14.87
CA THR A 73 -7.78 6.89 14.13
C THR A 73 -7.20 8.31 14.24
N GLU A 74 -6.77 8.72 15.44
CA GLU A 74 -6.10 10.00 15.68
C GLU A 74 -4.83 10.12 14.82
N PHE A 75 -3.96 9.11 14.84
CA PHE A 75 -2.77 9.06 13.98
C PHE A 75 -3.10 9.24 12.50
N ALA A 76 -4.09 8.49 11.99
CA ALA A 76 -4.45 8.58 10.58
C ALA A 76 -5.00 9.96 10.20
N VAL A 77 -5.79 10.57 11.07
CA VAL A 77 -6.43 11.88 10.80
C VAL A 77 -5.44 13.02 10.99
N GLU A 78 -4.80 13.10 12.17
CA GLU A 78 -3.99 14.26 12.56
C GLU A 78 -2.60 14.26 11.91
N GLU A 79 -2.00 13.08 11.74
CA GLU A 79 -0.64 12.99 11.21
C GLU A 79 -0.59 12.64 9.72
N GLN A 80 -1.58 11.89 9.21
CA GLN A 80 -1.59 11.44 7.81
C GLN A 80 -2.64 12.15 6.93
N GLY A 81 -3.46 13.03 7.51
CA GLY A 81 -4.45 13.80 6.79
C GLY A 81 -5.64 12.98 6.28
N ALA A 82 -5.88 11.79 6.85
CA ALA A 82 -7.05 10.98 6.49
C ALA A 82 -8.35 11.69 6.92
N LYS A 83 -9.42 11.48 6.13
CA LYS A 83 -10.76 11.95 6.51
C LYS A 83 -11.38 11.12 7.66
N GLY A 84 -10.77 10.00 7.98
CA GLY A 84 -11.14 9.05 9.02
C GLY A 84 -10.44 7.72 8.82
N LEU A 85 -10.43 6.90 9.87
CA LEU A 85 -9.96 5.52 9.83
C LEU A 85 -11.10 4.62 10.31
N ALA A 86 -11.73 3.91 9.39
CA ALA A 86 -12.76 2.96 9.75
C ALA A 86 -12.12 1.65 10.24
N TRP A 87 -12.79 0.95 11.16
CA TRP A 87 -12.31 -0.31 11.66
C TRP A 87 -13.45 -1.20 12.15
N THR A 88 -13.20 -2.50 12.21
CA THR A 88 -14.05 -3.48 12.88
C THR A 88 -13.20 -4.56 13.51
N LYS A 89 -13.77 -5.27 14.48
CA LYS A 89 -13.24 -6.52 15.03
C LYS A 89 -14.13 -7.67 14.59
N ILE A 90 -13.59 -8.86 14.51
CA ILE A 90 -14.35 -10.10 14.34
C ILE A 90 -14.24 -10.86 15.67
N ASP A 91 -15.37 -11.03 16.36
CA ASP A 91 -15.40 -11.70 17.66
C ASP A 91 -15.27 -13.23 17.56
N GLU A 92 -15.31 -13.91 18.70
CA GLU A 92 -15.22 -15.37 18.79
C GLU A 92 -16.38 -16.11 18.10
N ASN A 93 -17.53 -15.43 17.93
CA ASN A 93 -18.69 -15.98 17.24
C ASN A 93 -18.71 -15.62 15.75
N ASN A 94 -17.59 -15.11 15.24
CA ASN A 94 -17.44 -14.64 13.86
C ASN A 94 -18.38 -13.47 13.53
N ALA A 95 -18.70 -12.62 14.52
CA ALA A 95 -19.55 -11.46 14.34
C ALA A 95 -18.76 -10.15 14.34
N PRO A 96 -19.07 -9.18 13.45
CA PRO A 96 -18.41 -7.88 13.44
C PRO A 96 -18.78 -7.06 14.67
N GLN A 97 -17.78 -6.42 15.29
CA GLN A 97 -17.93 -5.64 16.51
C GLN A 97 -17.21 -4.28 16.42
N GLY A 98 -17.81 -3.24 17.02
CA GLY A 98 -17.22 -1.90 17.11
C GLY A 98 -17.14 -1.17 15.77
N GLY A 99 -16.60 0.04 15.77
CA GLY A 99 -16.37 0.84 14.58
C GLY A 99 -17.52 0.90 13.58
N ILE A 100 -17.32 0.31 12.41
CA ILE A 100 -18.32 0.26 11.32
C ILE A 100 -19.14 -1.04 11.30
N ALA A 101 -19.11 -1.85 12.36
CA ALA A 101 -19.76 -3.17 12.40
C ALA A 101 -21.22 -3.16 11.94
N LYS A 102 -21.99 -2.11 12.25
CA LYS A 102 -23.41 -1.97 11.84
C LYS A 102 -23.63 -1.90 10.33
N PHE A 103 -22.57 -1.62 9.55
CA PHE A 103 -22.62 -1.56 8.09
C PHE A 103 -22.05 -2.83 7.43
N ILE A 104 -21.56 -3.78 8.22
CA ILE A 104 -21.03 -5.04 7.74
C ILE A 104 -22.15 -6.06 7.71
N THR A 105 -22.74 -6.24 6.54
CA THR A 105 -23.74 -7.26 6.27
C THR A 105 -23.10 -8.66 6.21
N GLU A 106 -23.91 -9.72 6.18
CA GLU A 106 -23.41 -11.10 6.01
C GLU A 106 -22.59 -11.26 4.72
N ASP A 107 -23.03 -10.63 3.62
CA ASP A 107 -22.30 -10.69 2.32
C ASP A 107 -20.96 -9.96 2.41
N ILE A 108 -20.91 -8.79 3.06
CA ILE A 108 -19.66 -8.06 3.29
C ILE A 108 -18.73 -8.89 4.18
N LEU A 109 -19.22 -9.45 5.28
CA LEU A 109 -18.41 -10.28 6.17
C LEU A 109 -17.81 -11.47 5.41
N LYS A 110 -18.64 -12.19 4.65
CA LYS A 110 -18.18 -13.28 3.78
C LYS A 110 -17.11 -12.82 2.79
N GLY A 111 -17.27 -11.66 2.18
CA GLY A 111 -16.26 -11.06 1.31
C GLY A 111 -14.94 -10.78 2.03
N LEU A 112 -14.99 -10.26 3.27
CA LEU A 112 -13.81 -10.03 4.11
C LEU A 112 -13.09 -11.34 4.45
N GLU A 113 -13.82 -12.41 4.73
CA GLU A 113 -13.26 -13.73 4.99
C GLU A 113 -12.64 -14.37 3.76
N GLU A 114 -13.39 -14.44 2.65
CA GLU A 114 -12.97 -15.15 1.43
C GLU A 114 -11.87 -14.40 0.66
N LYS A 115 -11.99 -13.06 0.54
CA LYS A 115 -11.05 -12.26 -0.26
C LYS A 115 -9.86 -11.76 0.54
N LEU A 116 -10.05 -11.37 1.80
CA LEU A 116 -9.00 -10.79 2.63
C LEU A 116 -8.41 -11.78 3.64
N GLY A 117 -9.02 -12.95 3.80
CA GLY A 117 -8.58 -13.97 4.76
C GLY A 117 -8.82 -13.59 6.22
N ALA A 118 -9.74 -12.67 6.49
CA ALA A 118 -10.09 -12.27 7.84
C ALA A 118 -10.79 -13.41 8.60
N LYS A 119 -10.56 -13.53 9.89
CA LYS A 119 -11.09 -14.60 10.75
C LYS A 119 -11.48 -14.06 12.12
N SER A 120 -12.17 -14.90 12.85
CA SER A 120 -12.44 -14.69 14.28
C SER A 120 -11.16 -14.35 15.05
N GLY A 121 -11.24 -13.32 15.87
CA GLY A 121 -10.11 -12.78 16.62
C GLY A 121 -9.33 -11.66 15.91
N ASP A 122 -9.54 -11.43 14.63
CA ASP A 122 -8.86 -10.39 13.88
C ASP A 122 -9.52 -9.02 14.05
N SER A 123 -8.77 -7.96 13.78
CA SER A 123 -9.33 -6.63 13.50
C SER A 123 -8.97 -6.20 12.08
N ILE A 124 -9.80 -5.35 11.50
CA ILE A 124 -9.61 -4.86 10.13
C ILE A 124 -9.70 -3.34 10.17
N PHE A 125 -8.72 -2.68 9.56
CA PHE A 125 -8.70 -1.24 9.36
C PHE A 125 -8.97 -0.93 7.89
N PHE A 126 -9.74 0.13 7.63
CA PHE A 126 -10.14 0.52 6.28
C PHE A 126 -9.84 2.00 6.05
N ILE A 127 -9.25 2.29 4.90
CA ILE A 127 -8.95 3.62 4.41
C ILE A 127 -9.71 3.82 3.11
N ALA A 128 -10.50 4.89 3.01
CA ALA A 128 -11.32 5.17 1.83
C ALA A 128 -11.04 6.58 1.30
N ASP A 129 -10.46 6.67 0.11
CA ASP A 129 -10.23 7.94 -0.62
C ASP A 129 -9.98 7.67 -2.12
N LYS A 130 -9.43 8.64 -2.86
CA LYS A 130 -8.83 8.41 -4.18
C LYS A 130 -7.68 7.39 -4.05
N LEU A 131 -7.40 6.66 -5.12
CA LEU A 131 -6.44 5.54 -5.11
C LEU A 131 -5.10 5.89 -4.46
N GLU A 132 -4.42 6.91 -4.96
CA GLU A 132 -3.09 7.29 -4.46
C GLU A 132 -3.10 7.72 -2.99
N THR A 133 -4.10 8.53 -2.60
CA THR A 133 -4.27 8.97 -1.23
C THR A 133 -4.55 7.78 -0.30
N ALA A 134 -5.45 6.88 -0.72
CA ALA A 134 -5.77 5.68 0.05
C ALA A 134 -4.55 4.76 0.23
N GLN A 135 -3.75 4.57 -0.83
CA GLN A 135 -2.51 3.78 -0.76
C GLN A 135 -1.48 4.40 0.20
N LYS A 136 -1.19 5.69 0.05
CA LYS A 136 -0.21 6.40 0.90
C LYS A 136 -0.61 6.35 2.38
N ILE A 137 -1.86 6.66 2.69
CA ILE A 137 -2.36 6.62 4.08
C ILE A 137 -2.34 5.18 4.62
N ALA A 138 -2.79 4.19 3.83
CA ALA A 138 -2.76 2.79 4.21
C ALA A 138 -1.32 2.31 4.49
N GLY A 139 -0.34 2.78 3.72
CA GLY A 139 1.08 2.51 3.96
C GLY A 139 1.54 2.98 5.34
N GLN A 140 1.21 4.22 5.71
CA GLN A 140 1.56 4.77 7.02
C GLN A 140 0.81 4.05 8.17
N VAL A 141 -0.48 3.77 7.99
CA VAL A 141 -1.26 2.98 8.96
C VAL A 141 -0.67 1.57 9.13
N ARG A 142 -0.24 0.92 8.04
CA ARG A 142 0.44 -0.38 8.08
C ARG A 142 1.73 -0.34 8.90
N ILE A 143 2.57 0.69 8.68
CA ILE A 143 3.83 0.87 9.42
C ILE A 143 3.53 1.07 10.90
N GLU A 144 2.60 1.94 11.23
CA GLU A 144 2.24 2.26 12.61
C GLU A 144 1.63 1.05 13.35
N LEU A 145 0.76 0.30 12.69
CA LEU A 145 0.22 -0.96 13.22
C LEU A 145 1.34 -1.96 13.52
N GLY A 146 2.28 -2.15 12.59
CA GLY A 146 3.43 -3.03 12.78
C GLY A 146 4.28 -2.65 13.97
N ASN A 147 4.51 -1.35 14.17
CA ASN A 147 5.30 -0.81 15.28
C ASN A 147 4.57 -0.94 16.62
N ARG A 148 3.32 -0.47 16.71
CA ARG A 148 2.54 -0.49 17.97
C ARG A 148 2.24 -1.90 18.46
N LEU A 149 2.10 -2.84 17.56
CA LEU A 149 1.81 -4.24 17.88
C LEU A 149 3.07 -5.11 17.98
N ASP A 150 4.26 -4.53 17.81
CA ASP A 150 5.56 -5.22 17.83
C ASP A 150 5.63 -6.42 16.87
N LEU A 151 5.07 -6.26 15.66
CA LEU A 151 4.95 -7.34 14.68
C LEU A 151 6.21 -7.54 13.84
N LEU A 152 7.14 -6.59 13.84
CA LEU A 152 8.33 -6.62 13.01
C LEU A 152 9.25 -7.77 13.40
N GLU A 153 9.65 -8.59 12.44
CA GLU A 153 10.65 -9.64 12.65
C GLU A 153 11.94 -9.05 13.25
N LYS A 154 12.44 -9.69 14.31
CA LYS A 154 13.58 -9.17 15.07
C LYS A 154 14.91 -9.71 14.55
N ASN A 155 15.97 -8.90 14.69
CA ASN A 155 17.36 -9.29 14.42
C ASN A 155 17.57 -9.83 12.99
N VAL A 156 16.89 -9.27 12.01
CA VAL A 156 17.01 -9.64 10.59
C VAL A 156 17.11 -8.41 9.70
N TYR A 157 17.89 -8.54 8.63
CA TYR A 157 17.93 -7.63 7.50
C TYR A 157 17.21 -8.27 6.33
N ARG A 158 16.05 -7.70 5.94
CA ARG A 158 15.22 -8.11 4.80
C ARG A 158 15.48 -7.17 3.64
N PHE A 159 15.96 -7.73 2.55
CA PHE A 159 16.27 -6.98 1.33
C PHE A 159 15.24 -7.22 0.24
N CYS A 160 14.95 -6.18 -0.54
CA CYS A 160 14.26 -6.29 -1.81
C CYS A 160 14.79 -5.26 -2.81
N PHE A 161 14.54 -5.54 -4.09
CA PHE A 161 14.65 -4.53 -5.14
C PHE A 161 13.24 -4.06 -5.49
N ILE A 162 13.03 -2.74 -5.49
CA ILE A 162 11.86 -2.16 -6.14
C ILE A 162 12.28 -1.84 -7.57
N VAL A 163 11.48 -2.29 -8.53
CA VAL A 163 11.78 -2.21 -9.97
C VAL A 163 10.58 -1.67 -10.74
N ASP A 164 10.75 -1.43 -12.03
CA ASP A 164 9.66 -1.03 -12.93
C ASP A 164 8.94 0.24 -12.45
N PHE A 165 9.73 1.26 -12.09
CA PHE A 165 9.20 2.56 -11.74
C PHE A 165 8.48 3.19 -12.95
N PRO A 166 7.38 3.93 -12.74
CA PRO A 166 6.79 4.73 -13.81
C PRO A 166 7.80 5.79 -14.28
N MET A 167 7.92 5.97 -15.60
CA MET A 167 8.80 7.00 -16.18
C MET A 167 8.23 8.39 -15.93
N TYR A 168 6.90 8.51 -16.01
CA TYR A 168 6.17 9.76 -15.91
C TYR A 168 5.06 9.65 -14.87
N GLU A 169 4.66 10.82 -14.35
CA GLU A 169 3.48 10.99 -13.49
C GLU A 169 2.70 12.21 -13.93
N TYR A 170 1.42 12.27 -13.55
CA TYR A 170 0.61 13.45 -13.78
C TYR A 170 0.74 14.39 -12.60
N ASN A 171 1.30 15.58 -12.85
CA ASN A 171 1.39 16.63 -11.85
C ASN A 171 0.05 17.39 -11.78
N GLU A 172 -0.75 17.14 -10.75
CA GLU A 172 -2.06 17.78 -10.56
C GLU A 172 -1.95 19.32 -10.42
N ASP A 173 -0.88 19.82 -9.80
CA ASP A 173 -0.69 21.26 -9.54
C ASP A 173 -0.35 22.02 -10.84
N GLU A 174 0.42 21.42 -11.72
CA GLU A 174 0.81 22.02 -12.99
C GLU A 174 -0.08 21.60 -14.16
N GLY A 175 -0.94 20.60 -13.97
CA GLY A 175 -1.86 20.08 -14.99
C GLY A 175 -1.16 19.43 -16.17
N LYS A 176 0.01 18.87 -15.98
CA LYS A 176 0.85 18.26 -17.04
C LYS A 176 1.45 16.92 -16.61
N VAL A 177 1.88 16.14 -17.59
CA VAL A 177 2.73 14.97 -17.39
C VAL A 177 4.17 15.45 -17.18
N ASP A 178 4.83 14.92 -16.15
CA ASP A 178 6.23 15.21 -15.84
C ASP A 178 6.97 13.92 -15.51
N PHE A 179 8.30 13.99 -15.41
CA PHE A 179 9.09 12.84 -14.98
C PHE A 179 8.83 12.50 -13.51
N ASN A 180 8.63 11.22 -13.23
CA ASN A 180 8.36 10.78 -11.85
C ASN A 180 9.61 10.91 -10.97
N HIS A 181 10.69 10.14 -11.25
CA HIS A 181 11.88 10.11 -10.40
C HIS A 181 13.14 10.58 -11.12
N ASN A 182 13.56 9.85 -12.16
CA ASN A 182 14.84 10.07 -12.81
C ASN A 182 14.69 10.17 -14.32
N PRO A 183 14.78 11.39 -14.89
CA PRO A 183 14.61 11.62 -16.32
C PRO A 183 15.71 10.99 -17.18
N PHE A 184 16.84 10.59 -16.59
CA PHE A 184 17.96 9.98 -17.31
C PHE A 184 17.88 8.46 -17.39
N SER A 185 16.81 7.86 -16.91
CA SER A 185 16.57 6.42 -17.01
C SER A 185 16.12 6.06 -18.43
N MET A 186 16.52 4.88 -18.90
CA MET A 186 16.03 4.33 -20.17
C MET A 186 14.56 3.91 -20.02
N PRO A 187 13.65 4.38 -20.89
CA PRO A 187 12.30 3.88 -20.94
C PRO A 187 12.25 2.43 -21.39
N GLN A 188 11.40 1.62 -20.77
CA GLN A 188 11.14 0.25 -21.21
C GLN A 188 10.39 0.27 -22.54
N GLY A 189 10.94 -0.42 -23.55
CA GLY A 189 10.45 -0.41 -24.92
C GLY A 189 11.04 0.71 -25.79
N GLY A 190 11.93 1.56 -25.24
CA GLY A 190 12.65 2.56 -26.01
C GLY A 190 11.77 3.55 -26.77
N MET A 191 12.19 3.95 -27.97
CA MET A 191 11.48 4.91 -28.83
C MET A 191 10.07 4.42 -29.20
N GLU A 192 9.89 3.13 -29.48
CA GLU A 192 8.58 2.57 -29.82
C GLU A 192 7.55 2.80 -28.70
N ALA A 193 7.96 2.68 -27.44
CA ALA A 193 7.08 2.95 -26.30
C ALA A 193 6.75 4.45 -26.21
N LEU A 194 7.73 5.33 -26.41
CA LEU A 194 7.53 6.77 -26.37
C LEU A 194 6.58 7.28 -27.46
N GLU A 195 6.61 6.67 -28.64
CA GLU A 195 5.76 7.06 -29.78
C GLU A 195 4.34 6.50 -29.71
N ASN A 196 4.14 5.32 -29.07
CA ASN A 196 2.91 4.55 -29.24
C ASN A 196 2.12 4.29 -27.95
N LYS A 197 2.71 4.56 -26.76
CA LYS A 197 2.03 4.35 -25.47
C LYS A 197 1.59 5.68 -24.84
N ASP A 198 0.59 5.59 -23.96
CA ASP A 198 0.32 6.68 -23.04
C ASP A 198 1.57 6.90 -22.17
N PRO A 199 2.07 8.13 -22.00
CA PRO A 199 3.24 8.40 -21.15
C PRO A 199 3.11 7.81 -19.74
N LEU A 200 1.92 7.79 -19.15
CA LEU A 200 1.67 7.25 -17.82
C LEU A 200 1.76 5.72 -17.73
N ASP A 201 1.79 5.04 -18.88
CA ASP A 201 1.98 3.59 -18.96
C ASP A 201 3.43 3.19 -19.25
N ILE A 202 4.33 4.15 -19.45
CA ILE A 202 5.74 3.89 -19.73
C ILE A 202 6.50 3.69 -18.41
N LEU A 203 7.18 2.54 -18.31
CA LEU A 203 8.03 2.22 -17.17
C LEU A 203 9.49 2.54 -17.49
N ALA A 204 10.27 2.85 -16.47
CA ALA A 204 11.71 3.05 -16.56
C ALA A 204 12.48 1.80 -16.11
N TYR A 205 13.65 1.58 -16.70
CA TYR A 205 14.64 0.64 -16.18
C TYR A 205 15.37 1.24 -14.97
N GLN A 206 14.60 1.47 -13.92
CA GLN A 206 15.07 1.99 -12.64
C GLN A 206 14.86 0.96 -11.54
N PHE A 207 15.72 0.97 -10.55
CA PHE A 207 15.59 0.11 -9.37
C PHE A 207 16.11 0.79 -8.11
N ASP A 208 15.52 0.47 -6.98
CA ASP A 208 16.00 0.80 -5.65
C ASP A 208 16.28 -0.49 -4.88
N LEU A 209 17.44 -0.56 -4.23
CA LEU A 209 17.73 -1.60 -3.23
C LEU A 209 17.25 -1.11 -1.87
N VAL A 210 16.30 -1.83 -1.30
CA VAL A 210 15.69 -1.50 -0.02
C VAL A 210 16.05 -2.53 1.03
N CYS A 211 16.35 -2.07 2.24
CA CYS A 211 16.56 -2.92 3.42
C CYS A 211 15.78 -2.38 4.60
N ASN A 212 14.86 -3.17 5.16
CA ASN A 212 14.11 -2.82 6.37
C ASN A 212 13.42 -1.45 6.30
N GLY A 213 12.89 -1.07 5.15
CA GLY A 213 12.22 0.20 4.96
C GLY A 213 13.13 1.38 4.58
N TYR A 214 14.43 1.13 4.38
CA TYR A 214 15.40 2.16 3.97
C TYR A 214 15.94 1.87 2.58
N GLU A 215 15.98 2.89 1.74
CA GLU A 215 16.70 2.85 0.46
C GLU A 215 18.20 2.84 0.73
N MET A 216 18.85 1.75 0.37
CA MET A 216 20.30 1.57 0.51
C MET A 216 21.06 2.06 -0.71
N ALA A 217 20.47 1.92 -1.89
CA ALA A 217 21.03 2.36 -3.15
C ALA A 217 19.91 2.49 -4.19
N SER A 218 20.07 3.41 -5.11
CA SER A 218 19.24 3.60 -6.29
C SER A 218 20.09 3.47 -7.56
N GLY A 219 19.48 2.98 -8.63
CA GLY A 219 20.15 2.84 -9.91
C GLY A 219 19.20 2.76 -11.09
N ALA A 220 19.76 2.91 -12.28
CA ALA A 220 19.02 2.80 -13.54
C ALA A 220 19.92 2.32 -14.68
N VAL A 221 19.32 1.72 -15.69
CA VAL A 221 19.93 1.71 -17.01
C VAL A 221 19.81 3.12 -17.56
N ARG A 222 20.95 3.78 -17.76
CA ARG A 222 20.96 5.16 -18.26
C ARG A 222 20.54 5.21 -19.72
N ASN A 223 19.73 6.22 -20.04
CA ASN A 223 19.45 6.52 -21.42
C ASN A 223 20.74 6.92 -22.13
N HIS A 224 21.09 6.21 -23.17
CA HIS A 224 22.30 6.42 -24.00
C HIS A 224 21.92 6.57 -25.46
N ASP A 225 20.67 6.60 -25.79
CA ASP A 225 20.17 6.81 -27.15
C ASP A 225 19.92 8.30 -27.38
N PRO A 226 20.68 8.94 -28.31
CA PRO A 226 20.54 10.37 -28.58
C PRO A 226 19.15 10.75 -29.10
N GLU A 227 18.44 9.85 -29.79
CA GLU A 227 17.10 10.11 -30.32
C GLU A 227 16.05 10.16 -29.22
N ILE A 228 16.26 9.38 -28.15
CA ILE A 228 15.38 9.38 -26.96
C ILE A 228 15.68 10.59 -26.04
N MET A 229 16.87 11.18 -26.13
CA MET A 229 17.30 12.28 -25.25
C MET A 229 16.89 13.66 -25.75
N VAL A 230 16.34 13.78 -26.94
CA VAL A 230 15.89 15.03 -27.58
C VAL A 230 14.39 15.22 -27.38
#